data_a02c0905b7f5bb561cc495477c46aca5
#
_entry.id   a02c0905b7f5bb561cc495477c46aca5
#
_cell.length_a   1.000
_cell.length_b   1.000
_cell.length_c   1.000
_cell.angle_alpha   90.00
_cell.angle_beta   90.00
_cell.angle_gamma   90.00
#
_symmetry.space_group_name_H-M   'P 1'
#
loop_
_entity.id
_entity.type
_entity.pdbx_description
1 polymer ?
#
loop_
_entity_poly.entity_id
_entity_poly.type
_entity_poly.pdbx_seq_one_letter_code
_entity_poly.pdbx_strand_id
1 'polypeptide(L)'
;MFISEDVKYVGVNDTTIDLFEGQYKVPDGISYNSYVILDEKTAVMDTVDINFSAIWLEKVKTELGDRKPDYLVVQHMEPDHSASIAEFLKFYPDTTVVGNAKTFTMIKGFFPDLTITNTLTVKEGDTLTLGSHVLTFVFAPMVHWPEVMVTYDSKDKILFSADGFGRFGTPDSEQAWDDEARRYYIGIVGKYGAQVQALLKKAATLDIEKICALHGPVLSENLAHYLDIYNKWSSYVPEKDGVMIAYASIYGNTKKAAELLYDKLKAKNVDVIITDLARCDMSKAISDAFAYGKLVLATPTYNADVFPFMRTFIDGLTERNYQKRTVAFIENGAWAPMAAKVMAGMFEKSKELNILDKTVKITCALNDASVAQIDELAEELA
;
A
#
# COMPACT_ATOMS: atom_id res chain seq x y z
N MET A 1 -17.63 -6.27 -14.19
CA MET A 1 -16.62 -7.25 -13.70
C MET A 1 -17.35 -8.54 -13.34
N PHE A 2 -16.99 -9.69 -13.90
CA PHE A 2 -17.59 -10.99 -13.57
C PHE A 2 -16.73 -11.68 -12.49
N ILE A 3 -17.34 -12.17 -11.42
CA ILE A 3 -16.65 -12.89 -10.34
C ILE A 3 -17.10 -14.36 -10.33
N SER A 4 -18.38 -14.60 -10.10
CA SER A 4 -19.02 -15.90 -10.23
C SER A 4 -20.51 -15.74 -10.54
N GLU A 5 -21.23 -16.88 -10.64
CA GLU A 5 -22.69 -16.83 -10.86
C GLU A 5 -23.42 -16.22 -9.66
N ASP A 6 -22.89 -16.40 -8.44
CA ASP A 6 -23.54 -15.99 -7.20
C ASP A 6 -22.91 -14.75 -6.57
N VAL A 7 -21.64 -14.42 -6.90
CA VAL A 7 -20.94 -13.26 -6.35
C VAL A 7 -20.95 -12.11 -7.35
N LYS A 8 -21.55 -10.99 -6.98
CA LYS A 8 -21.73 -9.79 -7.82
C LYS A 8 -20.91 -8.62 -7.31
N TYR A 9 -20.26 -7.91 -8.23
CA TYR A 9 -19.54 -6.67 -7.92
C TYR A 9 -20.52 -5.50 -7.90
N VAL A 10 -20.57 -4.81 -6.77
CA VAL A 10 -21.42 -3.61 -6.58
C VAL A 10 -20.61 -2.35 -6.21
N GLY A 11 -19.29 -2.44 -6.20
CA GLY A 11 -18.40 -1.32 -5.87
C GLY A 11 -18.52 -0.14 -6.82
N VAL A 12 -17.86 0.95 -6.46
CA VAL A 12 -17.88 2.23 -7.19
C VAL A 12 -16.46 2.72 -7.48
N ASN A 13 -16.32 3.54 -8.52
CA ASN A 13 -15.06 4.16 -8.88
C ASN A 13 -15.14 5.66 -8.59
N ASP A 14 -14.21 6.19 -7.81
CA ASP A 14 -14.02 7.61 -7.63
C ASP A 14 -12.89 8.09 -8.55
N THR A 15 -13.26 8.76 -9.64
CA THR A 15 -12.35 9.36 -10.61
C THR A 15 -12.20 10.87 -10.40
N THR A 16 -12.76 11.40 -9.32
CA THR A 16 -12.77 12.83 -9.00
C THR A 16 -11.85 13.20 -7.86
N ILE A 17 -11.47 12.21 -7.06
CA ILE A 17 -10.52 12.39 -5.96
C ILE A 17 -9.13 12.69 -6.51
N ASP A 18 -8.46 13.70 -5.95
CA ASP A 18 -7.08 14.05 -6.30
C ASP A 18 -6.05 13.46 -5.33
N LEU A 19 -6.43 13.31 -4.04
CA LEU A 19 -5.58 12.77 -2.98
C LEU A 19 -6.32 11.73 -2.15
N PHE A 20 -5.92 10.48 -2.25
CA PHE A 20 -6.37 9.43 -1.33
C PHE A 20 -5.73 9.62 0.06
N GLU A 21 -6.49 9.42 1.14
CA GLU A 21 -6.10 9.74 2.52
C GLU A 21 -5.52 11.16 2.68
N GLY A 22 -5.88 12.10 1.78
CA GLY A 22 -5.37 13.46 1.80
C GLY A 22 -3.88 13.61 1.47
N GLN A 23 -3.20 12.56 1.02
CA GLN A 23 -1.74 12.56 0.80
C GLN A 23 -1.28 11.84 -0.47
N TYR A 24 -1.96 10.81 -0.94
CA TYR A 24 -1.52 10.02 -2.08
C TYR A 24 -2.21 10.50 -3.37
N LYS A 25 -1.43 10.99 -4.33
CA LYS A 25 -1.97 11.35 -5.64
C LYS A 25 -2.51 10.12 -6.36
N VAL A 26 -3.74 10.20 -6.83
CA VAL A 26 -4.41 9.09 -7.54
C VAL A 26 -4.96 9.59 -8.88
N PRO A 27 -4.08 9.83 -9.87
CA PRO A 27 -4.49 10.40 -11.16
C PRO A 27 -5.49 9.52 -11.92
N ASP A 28 -5.47 8.20 -11.67
CA ASP A 28 -6.42 7.22 -12.24
C ASP A 28 -7.56 6.90 -11.26
N GLY A 29 -7.79 7.78 -10.28
CA GLY A 29 -8.81 7.60 -9.25
C GLY A 29 -8.54 6.44 -8.30
N ILE A 30 -9.59 5.96 -7.66
CA ILE A 30 -9.60 4.79 -6.79
C ILE A 30 -10.95 4.09 -6.89
N SER A 31 -11.01 2.81 -6.60
CA SER A 31 -12.28 2.08 -6.44
C SER A 31 -12.55 1.79 -4.96
N TYR A 32 -13.82 1.86 -4.57
CA TYR A 32 -14.31 1.34 -3.30
C TYR A 32 -15.13 0.10 -3.62
N ASN A 33 -14.52 -1.06 -3.41
CA ASN A 33 -15.11 -2.33 -3.83
C ASN A 33 -16.05 -2.87 -2.75
N SER A 34 -17.19 -3.36 -3.19
CA SER A 34 -18.17 -4.06 -2.38
C SER A 34 -18.79 -5.17 -3.22
N TYR A 35 -19.25 -6.22 -2.55
CA TYR A 35 -19.75 -7.41 -3.25
C TYR A 35 -21.07 -7.90 -2.63
N VAL A 36 -21.91 -8.53 -3.43
CA VAL A 36 -23.13 -9.22 -2.97
C VAL A 36 -22.99 -10.69 -3.26
N ILE A 37 -23.21 -11.52 -2.26
CA ILE A 37 -23.28 -12.98 -2.39
C ILE A 37 -24.74 -13.39 -2.35
N LEU A 38 -25.20 -14.03 -3.42
CA LEU A 38 -26.58 -14.49 -3.60
C LEU A 38 -26.65 -16.01 -3.39
N ASP A 39 -27.26 -16.43 -2.28
CA ASP A 39 -27.44 -17.84 -1.94
C ASP A 39 -28.82 -17.99 -1.26
N GLU A 40 -29.09 -19.06 -0.50
CA GLU A 40 -30.32 -19.18 0.34
C GLU A 40 -30.46 -17.94 1.22
N LYS A 41 -29.37 -17.51 1.85
CA LYS A 41 -29.22 -16.20 2.48
C LYS A 41 -28.29 -15.33 1.67
N THR A 42 -28.47 -14.01 1.77
CA THR A 42 -27.66 -13.03 1.06
C THR A 42 -26.71 -12.31 1.99
N ALA A 43 -25.50 -12.04 1.52
CA ALA A 43 -24.53 -11.22 2.24
C ALA A 43 -24.02 -10.07 1.37
N VAL A 44 -23.90 -8.88 1.94
CA VAL A 44 -23.18 -7.74 1.38
C VAL A 44 -21.82 -7.65 2.08
N MET A 45 -20.75 -7.57 1.30
CA MET A 45 -19.38 -7.50 1.79
C MET A 45 -18.90 -6.06 1.73
N ASP A 46 -18.73 -5.45 2.89
CA ASP A 46 -18.38 -4.05 3.11
C ASP A 46 -19.32 -3.03 2.42
N THR A 47 -19.12 -1.77 2.70
CA THR A 47 -19.82 -0.66 2.06
C THR A 47 -18.84 0.20 1.26
N VAL A 48 -19.16 1.46 1.02
CA VAL A 48 -18.32 2.38 0.25
C VAL A 48 -18.27 3.76 0.93
N ASP A 49 -17.43 4.65 0.42
CA ASP A 49 -17.37 6.05 0.81
C ASP A 49 -18.77 6.71 0.74
N ILE A 50 -19.05 7.61 1.67
CA ILE A 50 -20.36 8.24 1.84
C ILE A 50 -20.83 8.99 0.59
N ASN A 51 -19.91 9.58 -0.17
CA ASN A 51 -20.25 10.33 -1.37
C ASN A 51 -20.83 9.45 -2.48
N PHE A 52 -20.56 8.15 -2.42
CA PHE A 52 -21.03 7.16 -3.40
C PHE A 52 -22.16 6.27 -2.86
N SER A 53 -22.62 6.50 -1.65
CA SER A 53 -23.65 5.69 -0.98
C SER A 53 -24.89 5.46 -1.82
N ALA A 54 -25.44 6.51 -2.46
CA ALA A 54 -26.66 6.42 -3.26
C ALA A 54 -26.47 5.52 -4.51
N ILE A 55 -25.35 5.69 -5.22
CA ILE A 55 -25.04 4.88 -6.41
C ILE A 55 -24.81 3.42 -6.02
N TRP A 56 -24.09 3.20 -4.94
CA TRP A 56 -23.82 1.88 -4.40
C TRP A 56 -25.11 1.17 -3.96
N LEU A 57 -25.99 1.82 -3.22
CA LEU A 57 -27.28 1.26 -2.77
C LEU A 57 -28.16 0.85 -3.95
N GLU A 58 -28.20 1.61 -5.04
CA GLU A 58 -28.94 1.23 -6.25
C GLU A 58 -28.34 -0.02 -6.93
N LYS A 59 -27.00 -0.16 -6.93
CA LYS A 59 -26.36 -1.40 -7.42
C LYS A 59 -26.69 -2.59 -6.54
N VAL A 60 -26.58 -2.44 -5.21
CA VAL A 60 -26.95 -3.49 -4.25
C VAL A 60 -28.40 -3.92 -4.45
N LYS A 61 -29.32 -2.96 -4.54
CA LYS A 61 -30.74 -3.22 -4.79
C LYS A 61 -30.98 -3.94 -6.13
N THR A 62 -30.26 -3.55 -7.17
CA THR A 62 -30.38 -4.18 -8.49
C THR A 62 -29.98 -5.65 -8.45
N GLU A 63 -28.85 -5.97 -7.80
CA GLU A 63 -28.40 -7.36 -7.68
C GLU A 63 -29.26 -8.20 -6.74
N LEU A 64 -29.80 -7.60 -5.68
CA LEU A 64 -30.72 -8.29 -4.76
C LEU A 64 -32.11 -8.58 -5.39
N GLY A 65 -32.57 -7.73 -6.34
CA GLY A 65 -33.93 -7.81 -6.88
C GLY A 65 -34.99 -7.62 -5.79
N ASP A 66 -35.89 -8.58 -5.63
CA ASP A 66 -36.92 -8.56 -4.59
C ASP A 66 -36.45 -9.08 -3.22
N ARG A 67 -35.21 -9.51 -3.12
CA ARG A 67 -34.62 -10.05 -1.87
C ARG A 67 -34.16 -8.92 -0.95
N LYS A 68 -34.08 -9.22 0.33
CA LYS A 68 -33.43 -8.36 1.33
C LYS A 68 -32.11 -8.99 1.73
N PRO A 69 -31.08 -8.19 2.06
CA PRO A 69 -29.82 -8.73 2.56
C PRO A 69 -30.02 -9.27 3.98
N ASP A 70 -29.60 -10.53 4.20
CA ASP A 70 -29.58 -11.13 5.53
C ASP A 70 -28.41 -10.59 6.36
N TYR A 71 -27.28 -10.38 5.70
CA TYR A 71 -26.03 -9.99 6.36
C TYR A 71 -25.35 -8.80 5.67
N LEU A 72 -24.73 -7.94 6.48
CA LEU A 72 -23.70 -6.98 6.09
C LEU A 72 -22.41 -7.39 6.81
N VAL A 73 -21.45 -7.93 6.08
CA VAL A 73 -20.14 -8.29 6.63
C VAL A 73 -19.21 -7.07 6.55
N VAL A 74 -18.74 -6.60 7.69
CA VAL A 74 -17.83 -5.45 7.80
C VAL A 74 -16.43 -5.96 8.13
N GLN A 75 -15.58 -5.98 7.12
CA GLN A 75 -14.20 -6.46 7.23
C GLN A 75 -13.27 -5.35 7.70
N HIS A 76 -13.56 -4.09 7.30
CA HIS A 76 -12.74 -2.93 7.57
C HIS A 76 -13.59 -1.70 7.90
N MET A 77 -13.11 -0.89 8.86
CA MET A 77 -13.85 0.25 9.39
C MET A 77 -13.33 1.61 8.89
N GLU A 78 -12.38 1.64 7.99
CA GLU A 78 -12.00 2.89 7.35
C GLU A 78 -13.20 3.50 6.61
N PRO A 79 -13.40 4.84 6.68
CA PRO A 79 -14.62 5.46 6.18
C PRO A 79 -14.92 5.23 4.69
N ASP A 80 -13.91 4.99 3.87
CA ASP A 80 -14.10 4.67 2.45
C ASP A 80 -14.73 3.28 2.19
N HIS A 81 -14.80 2.43 3.23
CA HIS A 81 -15.49 1.13 3.22
C HIS A 81 -16.62 1.04 4.25
N SER A 82 -16.70 1.98 5.18
CA SER A 82 -17.65 1.88 6.29
C SER A 82 -18.64 3.05 6.39
N ALA A 83 -18.36 4.19 5.74
CA ALA A 83 -19.17 5.39 5.92
C ALA A 83 -20.63 5.23 5.47
N SER A 84 -20.92 4.30 4.57
CA SER A 84 -22.27 4.02 4.07
C SER A 84 -23.06 3.02 4.93
N ILE A 85 -22.52 2.50 6.05
CA ILE A 85 -23.21 1.54 6.93
C ILE A 85 -24.54 2.12 7.45
N ALA A 86 -24.53 3.37 7.91
CA ALA A 86 -25.74 3.99 8.45
C ALA A 86 -26.82 4.18 7.37
N GLU A 87 -26.44 4.58 6.15
CA GLU A 87 -27.36 4.71 5.03
C GLU A 87 -27.93 3.35 4.62
N PHE A 88 -27.09 2.32 4.55
CA PHE A 88 -27.53 0.96 4.23
C PHE A 88 -28.58 0.44 5.23
N LEU A 89 -28.35 0.63 6.53
CA LEU A 89 -29.28 0.17 7.58
C LEU A 89 -30.60 0.96 7.62
N LYS A 90 -30.66 2.18 7.08
CA LYS A 90 -31.95 2.88 6.86
C LYS A 90 -32.82 2.19 5.84
N PHE A 91 -32.23 1.62 4.76
CA PHE A 91 -32.94 0.89 3.74
C PHE A 91 -33.23 -0.58 4.12
N TYR A 92 -32.31 -1.19 4.87
CA TYR A 92 -32.36 -2.59 5.26
C TYR A 92 -32.20 -2.76 6.79
N PRO A 93 -33.16 -2.29 7.60
CA PRO A 93 -33.04 -2.22 9.06
C PRO A 93 -32.99 -3.61 9.74
N ASP A 94 -33.46 -4.65 9.04
CA ASP A 94 -33.49 -6.02 9.58
C ASP A 94 -32.18 -6.79 9.34
N THR A 95 -31.25 -6.23 8.56
CA THR A 95 -29.98 -6.87 8.22
C THR A 95 -29.13 -7.09 9.47
N THR A 96 -28.54 -8.26 9.61
CA THR A 96 -27.58 -8.56 10.67
C THR A 96 -26.19 -8.05 10.27
N VAL A 97 -25.64 -7.11 11.04
CA VAL A 97 -24.25 -6.65 10.85
C VAL A 97 -23.31 -7.68 11.46
N VAL A 98 -22.36 -8.15 10.65
CA VAL A 98 -21.34 -9.15 11.01
C VAL A 98 -19.99 -8.47 11.10
N GLY A 99 -19.29 -8.62 12.22
CA GLY A 99 -17.96 -8.06 12.43
C GLY A 99 -17.34 -8.60 13.72
N ASN A 100 -16.09 -8.27 13.95
CA ASN A 100 -15.48 -8.64 15.23
C ASN A 100 -15.78 -7.60 16.34
N ALA A 101 -15.38 -7.87 17.57
CA ALA A 101 -15.68 -7.00 18.71
C ALA A 101 -15.13 -5.57 18.55
N LYS A 102 -13.97 -5.40 17.87
CA LYS A 102 -13.39 -4.07 17.62
C LYS A 102 -14.18 -3.32 16.54
N THR A 103 -14.67 -4.01 15.51
CA THR A 103 -15.56 -3.46 14.49
C THR A 103 -16.74 -2.76 15.16
N PHE A 104 -17.45 -3.43 16.09
CA PHE A 104 -18.58 -2.84 16.79
C PHE A 104 -18.19 -1.69 17.73
N THR A 105 -16.98 -1.72 18.30
CA THR A 105 -16.46 -0.58 19.07
C THR A 105 -16.24 0.63 18.17
N MET A 106 -15.69 0.42 16.97
CA MET A 106 -15.41 1.49 16.02
C MET A 106 -16.69 2.03 15.38
N ILE A 107 -17.67 1.17 15.08
CA ILE A 107 -19.01 1.62 14.62
C ILE A 107 -19.62 2.62 15.61
N LYS A 108 -19.55 2.34 16.91
CA LYS A 108 -20.05 3.29 17.93
C LYS A 108 -19.28 4.61 17.96
N GLY A 109 -17.99 4.58 17.60
CA GLY A 109 -17.17 5.78 17.49
C GLY A 109 -17.50 6.63 16.27
N PHE A 110 -17.64 6.00 15.10
CA PHE A 110 -17.96 6.69 13.84
C PHE A 110 -19.45 7.09 13.74
N PHE A 111 -20.34 6.30 14.34
CA PHE A 111 -21.80 6.48 14.25
C PHE A 111 -22.43 6.47 15.66
N PRO A 112 -22.19 7.51 16.50
CA PRO A 112 -22.61 7.51 17.90
C PRO A 112 -24.14 7.40 18.08
N ASP A 113 -24.91 7.88 17.11
CA ASP A 113 -26.37 7.87 17.12
C ASP A 113 -26.99 6.65 16.44
N LEU A 114 -26.17 5.78 15.83
CA LEU A 114 -26.65 4.60 15.11
C LEU A 114 -26.98 3.48 16.09
N THR A 115 -28.22 3.01 16.03
CA THR A 115 -28.66 1.80 16.73
C THR A 115 -28.73 0.65 15.74
N ILE A 116 -27.93 -0.39 15.96
CA ILE A 116 -27.97 -1.62 15.18
C ILE A 116 -28.80 -2.66 15.93
N THR A 117 -29.89 -3.11 15.33
CA THR A 117 -30.82 -4.05 15.95
C THR A 117 -30.24 -5.47 15.99
N ASN A 118 -29.65 -5.91 14.89
CA ASN A 118 -29.13 -7.26 14.73
C ASN A 118 -27.63 -7.24 14.53
N THR A 119 -26.87 -7.92 15.38
CA THR A 119 -25.42 -8.03 15.30
C THR A 119 -24.97 -9.47 15.46
N LEU A 120 -23.92 -9.86 14.71
CA LEU A 120 -23.21 -11.12 14.89
C LEU A 120 -21.71 -10.81 15.11
N THR A 121 -21.26 -11.00 16.33
CA THR A 121 -19.84 -10.85 16.66
C THR A 121 -19.12 -12.16 16.40
N VAL A 122 -18.17 -12.13 15.45
CA VAL A 122 -17.36 -13.29 15.05
C VAL A 122 -15.97 -13.28 15.70
N LYS A 123 -15.36 -14.45 15.76
CA LYS A 123 -14.01 -14.72 16.25
C LYS A 123 -13.16 -15.31 15.12
N GLU A 124 -11.86 -15.40 15.38
CA GLU A 124 -10.91 -16.09 14.48
C GLU A 124 -11.39 -17.50 14.16
N GLY A 125 -11.56 -17.80 12.86
CA GLY A 125 -11.95 -19.11 12.36
C GLY A 125 -13.46 -19.42 12.45
N ASP A 126 -14.28 -18.51 12.96
CA ASP A 126 -15.74 -18.68 12.94
C ASP A 126 -16.25 -18.74 11.50
N THR A 127 -17.36 -19.43 11.28
CA THR A 127 -17.98 -19.58 9.97
C THR A 127 -19.40 -19.05 9.96
N LEU A 128 -19.83 -18.56 8.79
CA LEU A 128 -21.21 -18.16 8.49
C LEU A 128 -21.69 -18.88 7.24
N THR A 129 -22.72 -19.71 7.39
CA THR A 129 -23.32 -20.45 6.26
C THR A 129 -24.45 -19.61 5.64
N LEU A 130 -24.39 -19.42 4.34
CA LEU A 130 -25.42 -18.73 3.56
C LEU A 130 -26.36 -19.70 2.81
N GLY A 131 -26.00 -20.96 2.77
CA GLY A 131 -26.59 -22.06 2.01
C GLY A 131 -25.46 -22.93 1.46
N SER A 132 -25.14 -22.79 0.20
CA SER A 132 -23.97 -23.44 -0.42
C SER A 132 -22.65 -22.70 -0.13
N HIS A 133 -22.69 -21.38 0.05
CA HIS A 133 -21.55 -20.59 0.45
C HIS A 133 -21.30 -20.69 1.96
N VAL A 134 -20.06 -20.93 2.34
CA VAL A 134 -19.61 -20.92 3.73
C VAL A 134 -18.46 -19.93 3.87
N LEU A 135 -18.73 -18.86 4.58
CA LEU A 135 -17.77 -17.78 4.83
C LEU A 135 -16.98 -18.09 6.11
N THR A 136 -15.66 -18.12 6.02
CA THR A 136 -14.75 -18.28 7.16
C THR A 136 -14.04 -16.97 7.44
N PHE A 137 -14.08 -16.49 8.69
CA PHE A 137 -13.47 -15.23 9.09
C PHE A 137 -12.06 -15.44 9.61
N VAL A 138 -11.09 -14.75 9.01
CA VAL A 138 -9.67 -14.81 9.37
C VAL A 138 -9.20 -13.43 9.79
N PHE A 139 -8.75 -13.27 11.02
CA PHE A 139 -8.35 -11.97 11.54
C PHE A 139 -6.97 -11.56 10.99
N ALA A 140 -6.90 -10.30 10.54
CA ALA A 140 -5.72 -9.67 9.98
C ALA A 140 -5.40 -8.34 10.71
N PRO A 141 -5.23 -8.35 12.05
CA PRO A 141 -5.06 -7.13 12.82
C PRO A 141 -3.82 -6.37 12.35
N MET A 142 -3.94 -5.06 12.18
CA MET A 142 -2.93 -4.14 11.66
C MET A 142 -2.56 -4.35 10.19
N VAL A 143 -3.44 -4.98 9.43
CA VAL A 143 -3.35 -5.03 7.96
C VAL A 143 -4.58 -4.30 7.36
N HIS A 144 -4.72 -2.94 7.48
CA HIS A 144 -3.73 -2.10 8.22
C HIS A 144 -4.29 -1.52 9.55
N TRP A 145 -5.56 -1.72 9.90
CA TRP A 145 -6.17 -1.32 11.16
C TRP A 145 -6.38 -2.51 12.11
N PRO A 146 -6.62 -2.25 13.43
CA PRO A 146 -6.62 -3.33 14.44
C PRO A 146 -7.82 -4.27 14.39
N GLU A 147 -8.92 -3.88 13.72
CA GLU A 147 -10.14 -4.67 13.58
C GLU A 147 -10.20 -5.46 12.27
N VAL A 148 -9.27 -5.24 11.34
CA VAL A 148 -9.34 -5.87 10.02
C VAL A 148 -9.45 -7.39 10.12
N MET A 149 -10.40 -7.92 9.38
CA MET A 149 -10.52 -9.35 9.09
C MET A 149 -10.68 -9.55 7.59
N VAL A 150 -10.25 -10.69 7.09
CA VAL A 150 -10.51 -11.14 5.73
C VAL A 150 -11.50 -12.29 5.78
N THR A 151 -12.24 -12.51 4.70
CA THR A 151 -13.28 -13.53 4.65
C THR A 151 -13.01 -14.48 3.50
N TYR A 152 -12.94 -15.78 3.79
CA TYR A 152 -12.78 -16.81 2.76
C TYR A 152 -14.11 -17.51 2.49
N ASP A 153 -14.53 -17.49 1.25
CA ASP A 153 -15.67 -18.26 0.75
C ASP A 153 -15.18 -19.59 0.17
N SER A 154 -15.60 -20.68 0.78
CA SER A 154 -15.12 -22.02 0.40
C SER A 154 -15.79 -22.60 -0.84
N LYS A 155 -16.96 -22.10 -1.26
CA LYS A 155 -17.66 -22.57 -2.46
C LYS A 155 -16.95 -22.12 -3.73
N ASP A 156 -16.74 -20.82 -3.86
CA ASP A 156 -16.15 -20.21 -5.06
C ASP A 156 -14.64 -19.94 -4.87
N LYS A 157 -14.06 -20.36 -3.72
CA LYS A 157 -12.66 -20.24 -3.36
C LYS A 157 -12.15 -18.79 -3.44
N ILE A 158 -12.99 -17.86 -2.97
CA ILE A 158 -12.74 -16.43 -3.01
C ILE A 158 -12.20 -15.97 -1.65
N LEU A 159 -11.09 -15.22 -1.68
CA LEU A 159 -10.63 -14.45 -0.54
C LEU A 159 -11.09 -13.00 -0.71
N PHE A 160 -12.04 -12.54 0.10
CA PHE A 160 -12.32 -11.12 0.30
C PHE A 160 -11.27 -10.59 1.27
N SER A 161 -10.30 -9.85 0.75
CA SER A 161 -9.02 -9.61 1.44
C SER A 161 -8.93 -8.29 2.18
N ALA A 162 -10.06 -7.59 2.39
CA ALA A 162 -10.04 -6.19 2.84
C ALA A 162 -9.08 -5.38 1.94
N ASP A 163 -8.22 -4.53 2.51
CA ASP A 163 -7.23 -3.75 1.75
C ASP A 163 -6.05 -4.57 1.23
N GLY A 164 -5.89 -5.77 1.74
CA GLY A 164 -4.84 -6.67 1.26
C GLY A 164 -4.99 -6.94 -0.25
N PHE A 165 -3.88 -6.85 -0.98
CA PHE A 165 -3.83 -6.97 -2.45
C PHE A 165 -4.53 -5.85 -3.22
N GLY A 166 -4.95 -4.77 -2.54
CA GLY A 166 -5.45 -3.56 -3.15
C GLY A 166 -4.38 -2.76 -3.88
N ARG A 167 -4.83 -1.84 -4.75
CA ARG A 167 -3.95 -0.88 -5.43
C ARG A 167 -4.65 0.46 -5.62
N PHE A 168 -3.89 1.51 -5.87
CA PHE A 168 -4.41 2.76 -6.41
C PHE A 168 -4.88 2.59 -7.86
N GLY A 169 -5.78 3.48 -8.30
CA GLY A 169 -6.43 3.42 -9.60
C GLY A 169 -7.71 2.60 -9.61
N THR A 170 -8.56 2.87 -10.60
CA THR A 170 -9.78 2.09 -10.85
C THR A 170 -9.44 0.69 -11.38
N PRO A 171 -10.35 -0.29 -11.31
CA PRO A 171 -10.09 -1.65 -11.78
C PRO A 171 -9.67 -1.76 -13.24
N ASP A 172 -10.09 -0.80 -14.06
CA ASP A 172 -9.82 -0.70 -15.50
C ASP A 172 -8.64 0.23 -15.85
N SER A 173 -7.91 0.75 -14.85
CA SER A 173 -6.69 1.53 -15.07
C SER A 173 -5.63 0.72 -15.82
N GLU A 174 -4.99 1.34 -16.81
CA GLU A 174 -3.93 0.75 -17.63
C GLU A 174 -2.57 0.67 -16.89
N GLN A 175 -2.45 1.28 -15.71
CA GLN A 175 -1.21 1.23 -14.94
C GLN A 175 -0.91 -0.21 -14.49
N ALA A 176 0.37 -0.57 -14.48
CA ALA A 176 0.80 -1.88 -14.02
C ALA A 176 0.37 -2.11 -12.56
N TRP A 177 -0.22 -3.28 -12.28
CA TRP A 177 -0.67 -3.62 -10.93
C TRP A 177 0.46 -3.52 -9.91
N ASP A 178 1.63 -4.07 -10.21
CA ASP A 178 2.78 -4.15 -9.30
C ASP A 178 3.21 -2.76 -8.79
N ASP A 179 3.24 -1.75 -9.66
CA ASP A 179 3.71 -0.41 -9.30
C ASP A 179 2.73 0.31 -8.37
N GLU A 180 1.43 0.30 -8.70
CA GLU A 180 0.41 0.96 -7.90
C GLU A 180 0.03 0.18 -6.64
N ALA A 181 0.08 -1.16 -6.69
CA ALA A 181 -0.10 -2.00 -5.51
C ALA A 181 1.10 -1.88 -4.54
N ARG A 182 2.35 -1.78 -5.05
CA ARG A 182 3.52 -1.51 -4.21
C ARG A 182 3.39 -0.14 -3.55
N ARG A 183 2.99 0.89 -4.30
CA ARG A 183 2.81 2.25 -3.78
C ARG A 183 1.73 2.28 -2.69
N TYR A 184 0.60 1.60 -2.93
CA TYR A 184 -0.47 1.40 -1.95
C TYR A 184 0.06 0.65 -0.70
N TYR A 185 0.66 -0.53 -0.91
CA TYR A 185 1.16 -1.36 0.18
C TYR A 185 2.20 -0.65 1.04
N ILE A 186 3.26 -0.09 0.41
CA ILE A 186 4.34 0.60 1.15
C ILE A 186 3.80 1.84 1.86
N GLY A 187 2.91 2.60 1.21
CA GLY A 187 2.30 3.79 1.78
C GLY A 187 1.52 3.50 3.06
N ILE A 188 0.66 2.50 3.01
CA ILE A 188 -0.41 2.27 4.00
C ILE A 188 -0.08 1.09 4.94
N VAL A 189 0.41 -0.02 4.40
CA VAL A 189 0.65 -1.27 5.15
C VAL A 189 2.13 -1.50 5.49
N GLY A 190 3.07 -0.84 4.81
CA GLY A 190 4.50 -1.17 4.83
C GLY A 190 5.15 -1.30 6.21
N LYS A 191 4.66 -0.56 7.21
CA LYS A 191 5.12 -0.66 8.60
C LYS A 191 4.85 -2.04 9.24
N TYR A 192 3.81 -2.74 8.77
CA TYR A 192 3.23 -3.92 9.41
C TYR A 192 3.59 -5.23 8.72
N GLY A 193 4.79 -5.33 8.14
CA GLY A 193 5.23 -6.51 7.41
C GLY A 193 5.10 -7.83 8.18
N ALA A 194 5.37 -7.85 9.49
CA ALA A 194 5.23 -9.05 10.32
C ALA A 194 3.78 -9.53 10.41
N GLN A 195 2.80 -8.61 10.47
CA GLN A 195 1.38 -8.92 10.50
C GLN A 195 0.92 -9.47 9.15
N VAL A 196 1.41 -8.89 8.05
CA VAL A 196 1.14 -9.40 6.70
C VAL A 196 1.73 -10.80 6.53
N GLN A 197 2.95 -11.06 7.00
CA GLN A 197 3.56 -12.41 7.00
C GLN A 197 2.71 -13.42 7.79
N ALA A 198 2.12 -13.01 8.92
CA ALA A 198 1.22 -13.86 9.68
C ALA A 198 -0.08 -14.16 8.90
N LEU A 199 -0.64 -13.15 8.20
CA LEU A 199 -1.81 -13.33 7.35
C LEU A 199 -1.50 -14.26 6.17
N LEU A 200 -0.37 -14.07 5.46
CA LEU A 200 0.03 -14.94 4.35
C LEU A 200 0.18 -16.40 4.78
N LYS A 201 0.70 -16.67 5.98
CA LYS A 201 0.76 -18.03 6.53
C LYS A 201 -0.60 -18.67 6.74
N LYS A 202 -1.60 -17.89 7.18
CA LYS A 202 -2.97 -18.37 7.31
C LYS A 202 -3.59 -18.61 5.93
N ALA A 203 -3.44 -17.65 5.01
CA ALA A 203 -3.95 -17.74 3.65
C ALA A 203 -3.37 -18.94 2.87
N ALA A 204 -2.13 -19.31 3.12
CA ALA A 204 -1.49 -20.48 2.49
C ALA A 204 -2.15 -21.83 2.84
N THR A 205 -3.02 -21.87 3.86
CA THR A 205 -3.80 -23.07 4.21
C THR A 205 -5.16 -23.14 3.48
N LEU A 206 -5.52 -22.11 2.73
CA LEU A 206 -6.79 -21.98 2.02
C LEU A 206 -6.57 -22.25 0.52
N ASP A 207 -7.57 -22.84 -0.11
CA ASP A 207 -7.57 -23.10 -1.56
C ASP A 207 -8.18 -21.89 -2.28
N ILE A 208 -7.34 -20.85 -2.51
CA ILE A 208 -7.76 -19.56 -3.06
C ILE A 208 -7.60 -19.57 -4.59
N GLU A 209 -8.69 -19.32 -5.31
CA GLU A 209 -8.70 -19.15 -6.76
C GLU A 209 -8.92 -17.69 -7.20
N LYS A 210 -9.48 -16.85 -6.31
CA LYS A 210 -9.72 -15.42 -6.57
C LYS A 210 -9.46 -14.60 -5.32
N ILE A 211 -8.97 -13.39 -5.52
CA ILE A 211 -8.81 -12.39 -4.46
C ILE A 211 -9.65 -11.17 -4.83
N CYS A 212 -10.57 -10.81 -3.95
CA CYS A 212 -11.47 -9.67 -4.05
C CYS A 212 -11.06 -8.63 -2.99
N ALA A 213 -10.17 -7.72 -3.37
CA ALA A 213 -9.73 -6.64 -2.50
C ALA A 213 -10.75 -5.49 -2.46
N LEU A 214 -10.63 -4.60 -1.47
CA LEU A 214 -11.48 -3.41 -1.34
C LEU A 214 -11.08 -2.29 -2.31
N HIS A 215 -9.89 -2.38 -2.95
CA HIS A 215 -9.44 -1.46 -3.99
C HIS A 215 -8.85 -2.21 -5.19
N GLY A 216 -9.06 -1.67 -6.38
CA GLY A 216 -8.49 -2.19 -7.62
C GLY A 216 -9.24 -3.39 -8.21
N PRO A 217 -8.60 -4.18 -9.08
CA PRO A 217 -9.24 -5.27 -9.80
C PRO A 217 -9.39 -6.53 -8.93
N VAL A 218 -10.32 -7.41 -9.32
CA VAL A 218 -10.35 -8.79 -8.84
C VAL A 218 -9.18 -9.55 -9.47
N LEU A 219 -8.41 -10.25 -8.64
CA LEU A 219 -7.28 -11.06 -9.07
C LEU A 219 -7.72 -12.52 -9.17
N SER A 220 -7.69 -13.09 -10.38
CA SER A 220 -8.12 -14.46 -10.65
C SER A 220 -7.13 -15.27 -11.49
N GLU A 221 -6.09 -14.61 -11.98
CA GLU A 221 -5.03 -15.21 -12.76
C GLU A 221 -3.69 -14.96 -12.10
N ASN A 222 -2.74 -15.87 -12.27
CA ASN A 222 -1.36 -15.71 -11.78
C ASN A 222 -1.25 -15.33 -10.28
N LEU A 223 -2.12 -15.88 -9.42
CA LEU A 223 -2.14 -15.56 -7.99
C LEU A 223 -0.79 -15.79 -7.30
N ALA A 224 0.00 -16.75 -7.79
CA ALA A 224 1.36 -17.01 -7.28
C ALA A 224 2.27 -15.78 -7.37
N HIS A 225 2.14 -14.95 -8.42
CA HIS A 225 2.88 -13.71 -8.58
C HIS A 225 2.52 -12.70 -7.48
N TYR A 226 1.23 -12.47 -7.26
CA TYR A 226 0.77 -11.50 -6.24
C TYR A 226 1.16 -11.93 -4.82
N LEU A 227 1.11 -13.22 -4.53
CA LEU A 227 1.54 -13.78 -3.26
C LEU A 227 3.06 -13.65 -3.07
N ASP A 228 3.87 -13.90 -4.12
CA ASP A 228 5.32 -13.74 -4.08
C ASP A 228 5.71 -12.28 -3.85
N ILE A 229 5.09 -11.36 -4.56
CA ILE A 229 5.32 -9.92 -4.39
C ILE A 229 4.97 -9.45 -2.97
N TYR A 230 3.80 -9.82 -2.45
CA TYR A 230 3.40 -9.51 -1.07
C TYR A 230 4.35 -10.12 -0.04
N ASN A 231 4.84 -11.33 -0.28
CA ASN A 231 5.85 -11.96 0.57
C ASN A 231 7.17 -11.17 0.56
N LYS A 232 7.63 -10.68 -0.60
CA LYS A 232 8.82 -9.83 -0.71
C LYS A 232 8.63 -8.51 0.05
N TRP A 233 7.53 -7.79 -0.20
CA TRP A 233 7.27 -6.51 0.46
C TRP A 233 7.18 -6.64 1.98
N SER A 234 6.44 -7.63 2.47
CA SER A 234 6.21 -7.84 3.89
C SER A 234 7.41 -8.43 4.64
N SER A 235 8.34 -9.07 3.93
CA SER A 235 9.64 -9.49 4.47
C SER A 235 10.75 -8.48 4.22
N TYR A 236 10.43 -7.35 3.60
CA TYR A 236 11.36 -6.27 3.24
C TYR A 236 12.49 -6.70 2.30
N VAL A 237 12.27 -7.71 1.51
CA VAL A 237 13.21 -8.13 0.46
C VAL A 237 13.02 -7.25 -0.77
N PRO A 238 14.09 -6.74 -1.41
CA PRO A 238 13.98 -5.97 -2.64
C PRO A 238 13.44 -6.81 -3.80
N GLU A 239 12.73 -6.17 -4.71
CA GLU A 239 12.27 -6.82 -5.95
C GLU A 239 13.40 -6.95 -6.98
N LYS A 240 14.32 -5.98 -6.95
CA LYS A 240 15.39 -5.81 -7.94
C LYS A 240 16.74 -5.62 -7.26
N ASP A 241 17.77 -6.29 -7.79
CA ASP A 241 19.16 -6.00 -7.45
C ASP A 241 19.66 -4.85 -8.34
N GLY A 242 19.16 -3.65 -8.08
CA GLY A 242 19.46 -2.44 -8.82
C GLY A 242 19.70 -1.27 -7.88
N VAL A 243 19.92 -0.09 -8.45
CA VAL A 243 20.24 1.13 -7.73
C VAL A 243 19.18 2.20 -7.96
N MET A 244 18.63 2.76 -6.89
CA MET A 244 17.89 4.02 -6.96
C MET A 244 18.80 5.16 -6.51
N ILE A 245 18.90 6.20 -7.33
CA ILE A 245 19.56 7.47 -6.97
C ILE A 245 18.46 8.50 -6.70
N ALA A 246 18.28 8.87 -5.42
CA ALA A 246 17.38 9.92 -4.99
C ALA A 246 18.18 11.19 -4.67
N TYR A 247 17.88 12.29 -5.35
CA TYR A 247 18.63 13.52 -5.13
C TYR A 247 17.74 14.73 -4.86
N ALA A 248 18.31 15.69 -4.16
CA ALA A 248 17.81 17.05 -4.07
C ALA A 248 18.94 18.03 -4.43
N SER A 249 18.64 19.05 -5.23
CA SER A 249 19.65 19.99 -5.71
C SER A 249 19.07 21.39 -5.81
N ILE A 250 19.83 22.40 -5.32
CA ILE A 250 19.40 23.81 -5.34
C ILE A 250 19.81 24.47 -6.66
N TYR A 251 21.10 24.44 -6.99
CA TYR A 251 21.68 25.13 -8.16
C TYR A 251 22.24 24.16 -9.22
N GLY A 252 21.88 22.88 -9.15
CA GLY A 252 22.23 21.89 -10.17
C GLY A 252 23.56 21.16 -9.96
N ASN A 253 24.43 21.55 -9.01
CA ASN A 253 25.72 20.87 -8.85
C ASN A 253 25.58 19.46 -8.23
N THR A 254 24.71 19.28 -7.25
CA THR A 254 24.39 17.95 -6.70
C THR A 254 23.68 17.08 -7.75
N LYS A 255 22.78 17.68 -8.56
CA LYS A 255 22.15 17.01 -9.70
C LYS A 255 23.18 16.46 -10.67
N LYS A 256 24.17 17.27 -11.10
CA LYS A 256 25.25 16.82 -12.00
C LYS A 256 26.01 15.61 -11.47
N ALA A 257 26.25 15.57 -10.14
CA ALA A 257 26.92 14.42 -9.52
C ALA A 257 26.04 13.16 -9.54
N ALA A 258 24.75 13.29 -9.25
CA ALA A 258 23.79 12.21 -9.31
C ALA A 258 23.65 11.69 -10.76
N GLU A 259 23.57 12.56 -11.75
CA GLU A 259 23.50 12.21 -13.17
C GLU A 259 24.81 11.53 -13.65
N LEU A 260 25.96 12.01 -13.20
CA LEU A 260 27.25 11.35 -13.53
C LEU A 260 27.30 9.91 -12.98
N LEU A 261 26.87 9.70 -11.74
CA LEU A 261 26.79 8.34 -11.18
C LEU A 261 25.79 7.46 -11.96
N TYR A 262 24.63 8.03 -12.31
CA TYR A 262 23.64 7.34 -13.13
C TYR A 262 24.23 6.86 -14.46
N ASP A 263 24.92 7.73 -15.20
CA ASP A 263 25.53 7.40 -16.49
C ASP A 263 26.60 6.30 -16.35
N LYS A 264 27.41 6.37 -15.28
CA LYS A 264 28.44 5.36 -15.01
C LYS A 264 27.83 3.98 -14.68
N LEU A 265 26.75 3.92 -13.89
CA LEU A 265 26.05 2.68 -13.59
C LEU A 265 25.35 2.12 -14.83
N LYS A 266 24.75 2.97 -15.67
CA LYS A 266 24.18 2.57 -16.97
C LYS A 266 25.24 1.98 -17.90
N ALA A 267 26.41 2.57 -17.96
CA ALA A 267 27.52 2.05 -18.76
C ALA A 267 28.01 0.66 -18.31
N LYS A 268 27.71 0.29 -17.03
CA LYS A 268 27.99 -1.03 -16.45
C LYS A 268 26.80 -2.00 -16.56
N ASN A 269 25.71 -1.64 -17.27
CA ASN A 269 24.47 -2.40 -17.39
C ASN A 269 23.74 -2.65 -16.06
N VAL A 270 23.93 -1.79 -15.06
CA VAL A 270 23.17 -1.84 -13.80
C VAL A 270 21.74 -1.34 -14.06
N ASP A 271 20.74 -2.01 -13.50
CA ASP A 271 19.38 -1.47 -13.45
C ASP A 271 19.36 -0.28 -12.47
N VAL A 272 19.28 0.93 -13.01
CA VAL A 272 19.36 2.15 -12.22
C VAL A 272 18.28 3.15 -12.61
N ILE A 273 17.66 3.75 -11.59
CA ILE A 273 16.77 4.89 -11.75
C ILE A 273 17.32 6.11 -11.01
N ILE A 274 16.90 7.30 -11.46
CA ILE A 274 17.28 8.56 -10.84
C ILE A 274 16.03 9.42 -10.61
N THR A 275 15.87 9.98 -9.40
CA THR A 275 14.68 10.73 -9.00
C THR A 275 15.03 12.07 -8.36
N ASP A 276 14.45 13.16 -8.89
CA ASP A 276 14.52 14.50 -8.28
C ASP A 276 13.42 14.63 -7.21
N LEU A 277 13.79 14.56 -5.95
CA LEU A 277 12.86 14.61 -4.81
C LEU A 277 12.08 15.91 -4.70
N ALA A 278 12.56 16.99 -5.29
CA ALA A 278 11.87 18.27 -5.30
C ALA A 278 10.75 18.35 -6.38
N ARG A 279 10.67 17.38 -7.30
CA ARG A 279 9.79 17.41 -8.47
C ARG A 279 9.00 16.13 -8.70
N CYS A 280 9.24 15.10 -7.89
CA CYS A 280 8.54 13.81 -8.02
C CYS A 280 7.27 13.77 -7.16
N ASP A 281 6.47 12.72 -7.36
CA ASP A 281 5.55 12.24 -6.34
C ASP A 281 6.35 11.55 -5.25
N MET A 282 6.27 12.05 -4.01
CA MET A 282 7.05 11.53 -2.88
C MET A 282 6.65 10.08 -2.56
N SER A 283 5.36 9.73 -2.65
CA SER A 283 4.89 8.38 -2.39
C SER A 283 5.45 7.38 -3.40
N LYS A 284 5.56 7.79 -4.67
CA LYS A 284 6.21 6.98 -5.71
C LYS A 284 7.70 6.82 -5.46
N ALA A 285 8.40 7.89 -5.10
CA ALA A 285 9.83 7.81 -4.78
C ALA A 285 10.10 6.87 -3.60
N ILE A 286 9.28 6.94 -2.54
CA ILE A 286 9.38 6.03 -1.40
C ILE A 286 9.13 4.58 -1.85
N SER A 287 8.07 4.32 -2.61
CA SER A 287 7.75 3.00 -3.15
C SER A 287 8.89 2.43 -4.00
N ASP A 288 9.46 3.24 -4.89
CA ASP A 288 10.60 2.84 -5.73
C ASP A 288 11.83 2.46 -4.87
N ALA A 289 12.11 3.20 -3.79
CA ALA A 289 13.21 2.85 -2.89
C ALA A 289 13.05 1.46 -2.24
N PHE A 290 11.83 1.03 -1.96
CA PHE A 290 11.57 -0.32 -1.47
C PHE A 290 11.73 -1.39 -2.56
N ALA A 291 11.57 -1.06 -3.82
CA ALA A 291 11.75 -2.00 -4.92
C ALA A 291 13.22 -2.36 -5.18
N TYR A 292 14.14 -1.40 -4.96
CA TYR A 292 15.56 -1.54 -5.28
C TYR A 292 16.39 -2.00 -4.08
N GLY A 293 17.44 -2.79 -4.34
CA GLY A 293 18.36 -3.30 -3.33
C GLY A 293 19.36 -2.27 -2.81
N LYS A 294 19.65 -1.25 -3.63
CA LYS A 294 20.67 -0.23 -3.34
C LYS A 294 20.06 1.16 -3.49
N LEU A 295 20.37 2.07 -2.55
CA LEU A 295 19.88 3.44 -2.52
C LEU A 295 21.02 4.42 -2.40
N VAL A 296 21.13 5.36 -3.30
CA VAL A 296 22.07 6.49 -3.21
C VAL A 296 21.30 7.76 -2.90
N LEU A 297 21.69 8.45 -1.83
CA LEU A 297 21.10 9.72 -1.39
C LEU A 297 22.06 10.86 -1.66
N ALA A 298 21.67 11.78 -2.55
CA ALA A 298 22.49 12.90 -2.96
C ALA A 298 21.82 14.24 -2.58
N THR A 299 22.43 15.00 -1.65
CA THR A 299 21.83 16.26 -1.19
C THR A 299 22.89 17.28 -0.75
N PRO A 300 22.60 18.60 -0.89
CA PRO A 300 23.44 19.61 -0.27
C PRO A 300 23.16 19.70 1.24
N THR A 301 24.17 20.17 1.98
CA THR A 301 23.97 20.68 3.34
C THR A 301 23.15 21.97 3.27
N TYR A 302 22.10 22.05 4.06
CA TYR A 302 21.21 23.19 4.14
C TYR A 302 20.85 23.50 5.60
N ASN A 303 21.13 24.70 6.08
CA ASN A 303 20.90 25.09 7.47
C ASN A 303 21.55 24.14 8.51
N ALA A 304 22.77 23.68 8.26
CA ALA A 304 23.45 22.63 9.04
C ALA A 304 22.73 21.30 9.13
N ASP A 305 21.85 21.02 8.19
CA ASP A 305 20.99 19.83 8.06
C ASP A 305 20.96 19.38 6.59
N VAL A 306 20.10 18.42 6.25
CA VAL A 306 19.80 18.03 4.87
C VAL A 306 18.75 18.96 4.25
N PHE A 307 18.69 19.00 2.92
CA PHE A 307 17.65 19.75 2.24
C PHE A 307 16.26 19.15 2.53
N PRO A 308 15.19 19.97 2.71
CA PRO A 308 13.88 19.51 3.22
C PRO A 308 13.28 18.30 2.51
N PHE A 309 13.35 18.25 1.19
CA PHE A 309 12.80 17.11 0.42
C PHE A 309 13.53 15.79 0.72
N MET A 310 14.85 15.85 0.97
CA MET A 310 15.62 14.67 1.39
C MET A 310 15.21 14.21 2.78
N ARG A 311 14.96 15.13 3.71
CA ARG A 311 14.46 14.81 5.05
C ARG A 311 13.12 14.09 4.97
N THR A 312 12.14 14.68 4.27
CA THR A 312 10.81 14.08 4.07
C THR A 312 10.89 12.68 3.46
N PHE A 313 11.80 12.48 2.50
CA PHE A 313 12.00 11.18 1.89
C PHE A 313 12.53 10.14 2.87
N ILE A 314 13.59 10.48 3.64
CA ILE A 314 14.17 9.55 4.61
C ILE A 314 13.20 9.28 5.77
N ASP A 315 12.48 10.29 6.27
CA ASP A 315 11.44 10.10 7.28
C ASP A 315 10.38 9.11 6.76
N GLY A 316 9.90 9.30 5.52
CA GLY A 316 8.97 8.40 4.88
C GLY A 316 9.47 6.95 4.74
N LEU A 317 10.77 6.76 4.50
CA LEU A 317 11.38 5.43 4.48
C LEU A 317 11.42 4.78 5.88
N THR A 318 11.91 5.53 6.87
CA THR A 318 12.14 5.00 8.23
C THR A 318 10.83 4.71 8.96
N GLU A 319 9.80 5.51 8.76
CA GLU A 319 8.45 5.28 9.29
C GLU A 319 7.83 3.97 8.79
N ARG A 320 8.26 3.50 7.61
CA ARG A 320 7.80 2.26 6.96
C ARG A 320 8.76 1.08 7.12
N ASN A 321 9.66 1.16 8.13
CA ASN A 321 10.64 0.11 8.44
C ASN A 321 11.60 -0.21 7.28
N TYR A 322 12.09 0.79 6.55
CA TYR A 322 13.09 0.58 5.50
C TYR A 322 14.31 -0.16 6.02
N GLN A 323 14.60 -1.30 5.45
CA GLN A 323 15.64 -2.21 5.94
C GLN A 323 16.14 -3.16 4.84
N LYS A 324 17.21 -3.94 5.10
CA LYS A 324 17.80 -4.93 4.20
C LYS A 324 18.25 -4.33 2.86
N ARG A 325 18.86 -3.16 2.92
CA ARG A 325 19.34 -2.42 1.75
C ARG A 325 20.76 -1.94 1.93
N THR A 326 21.45 -1.72 0.81
CA THR A 326 22.72 -0.96 0.80
C THR A 326 22.39 0.51 0.57
N VAL A 327 22.99 1.41 1.38
CA VAL A 327 22.77 2.86 1.30
C VAL A 327 24.10 3.57 1.15
N ALA A 328 24.19 4.51 0.20
CA ALA A 328 25.36 5.33 -0.04
C ALA A 328 25.00 6.82 -0.06
N PHE A 329 25.97 7.69 0.23
CA PHE A 329 25.75 9.13 0.32
C PHE A 329 26.63 9.92 -0.64
N ILE A 330 26.03 10.94 -1.22
CA ILE A 330 26.72 12.03 -1.93
C ILE A 330 26.34 13.34 -1.23
N GLU A 331 27.29 14.01 -0.59
CA GLU A 331 27.05 15.30 0.03
C GLU A 331 27.70 16.44 -0.74
N ASN A 332 27.02 17.59 -0.77
CA ASN A 332 27.56 18.82 -1.32
C ASN A 332 27.54 19.95 -0.27
N GLY A 333 28.65 20.61 -0.10
CA GLY A 333 28.75 21.75 0.82
C GLY A 333 30.00 22.57 0.58
N ALA A 334 29.85 23.91 0.44
CA ALA A 334 30.97 24.84 0.28
C ALA A 334 31.78 25.02 1.58
N TRP A 335 31.07 24.95 2.72
CA TRP A 335 31.64 25.06 4.08
C TRP A 335 30.85 24.14 5.02
N ALA A 336 31.50 23.56 6.02
CA ALA A 336 30.90 22.71 7.06
C ALA A 336 29.89 21.69 6.54
N PRO A 337 30.26 20.78 5.62
CA PRO A 337 29.35 19.79 5.09
C PRO A 337 28.88 18.86 6.22
N MET A 338 27.55 18.64 6.33
CA MET A 338 26.92 17.88 7.39
C MET A 338 25.92 16.87 6.86
N ALA A 339 25.53 16.94 5.56
CA ALA A 339 24.42 16.20 5.00
C ALA A 339 24.58 14.69 5.19
N ALA A 340 25.74 14.13 4.89
CA ALA A 340 25.99 12.68 5.02
C ALA A 340 25.85 12.21 6.49
N LYS A 341 26.39 12.98 7.43
CA LYS A 341 26.29 12.67 8.86
C LYS A 341 24.85 12.71 9.34
N VAL A 342 24.05 13.68 8.89
CA VAL A 342 22.65 13.81 9.24
C VAL A 342 21.86 12.65 8.65
N MET A 343 22.06 12.34 7.35
CA MET A 343 21.39 11.20 6.69
C MET A 343 21.69 9.88 7.40
N ALA A 344 22.96 9.60 7.73
CA ALA A 344 23.35 8.42 8.47
C ALA A 344 22.65 8.34 9.84
N GLY A 345 22.58 9.45 10.58
CA GLY A 345 21.87 9.53 11.86
C GLY A 345 20.36 9.26 11.74
N MET A 346 19.73 9.67 10.64
CA MET A 346 18.31 9.38 10.40
C MET A 346 18.02 7.89 10.25
N PHE A 347 18.99 7.09 9.80
CA PHE A 347 18.87 5.63 9.67
C PHE A 347 19.33 4.84 10.90
N GLU A 348 19.75 5.50 11.98
CA GLU A 348 20.32 4.81 13.17
C GLU A 348 19.42 3.72 13.74
N LYS A 349 18.11 3.87 13.63
CA LYS A 349 17.11 2.90 14.12
C LYS A 349 16.70 1.86 13.07
N SER A 350 17.12 2.02 11.83
CA SER A 350 16.80 1.07 10.75
C SER A 350 17.62 -0.21 10.90
N LYS A 351 16.99 -1.35 10.64
CA LYS A 351 17.60 -2.65 10.82
C LYS A 351 18.25 -3.13 9.52
N GLU A 352 19.32 -3.91 9.63
CA GLU A 352 19.91 -4.62 8.49
C GLU A 352 20.21 -3.72 7.28
N LEU A 353 20.59 -2.44 7.52
CA LEU A 353 21.12 -1.58 6.48
C LEU A 353 22.64 -1.70 6.42
N ASN A 354 23.14 -1.89 5.19
CA ASN A 354 24.57 -1.77 4.88
C ASN A 354 24.84 -0.34 4.40
N ILE A 355 25.23 0.56 5.30
CA ILE A 355 25.62 1.91 4.93
C ILE A 355 27.08 1.86 4.49
N LEU A 356 27.38 2.28 3.25
CA LEU A 356 28.73 2.29 2.74
C LEU A 356 29.60 3.35 3.48
N ASP A 357 30.81 2.96 3.85
CA ASP A 357 31.73 3.80 4.63
C ASP A 357 32.17 5.06 3.84
N LYS A 358 32.29 4.92 2.53
CA LYS A 358 32.72 6.01 1.65
C LYS A 358 31.56 6.92 1.27
N THR A 359 31.70 8.20 1.58
CA THR A 359 30.81 9.27 1.13
C THR A 359 31.47 10.05 0.01
N VAL A 360 30.77 10.25 -1.11
CA VAL A 360 31.21 11.17 -2.16
C VAL A 360 31.04 12.61 -1.65
N LYS A 361 32.14 13.37 -1.63
CA LYS A 361 32.15 14.75 -1.15
C LYS A 361 32.37 15.72 -2.31
N ILE A 362 31.40 16.64 -2.46
CA ILE A 362 31.47 17.70 -3.46
C ILE A 362 31.63 19.02 -2.73
N THR A 363 32.64 19.80 -3.13
CA THR A 363 32.83 21.16 -2.64
C THR A 363 32.36 22.12 -3.72
N CYS A 364 31.12 22.59 -3.61
CA CYS A 364 30.40 23.43 -4.58
C CYS A 364 30.11 22.74 -5.90
N ALA A 365 31.13 22.50 -6.74
CA ALA A 365 30.99 21.87 -8.07
C ALA A 365 31.84 20.59 -8.16
N LEU A 366 31.55 19.75 -9.14
CA LEU A 366 32.39 18.60 -9.48
C LEU A 366 33.82 19.03 -9.83
N ASN A 367 34.78 18.26 -9.36
CA ASN A 367 36.19 18.36 -9.67
C ASN A 367 36.77 16.93 -9.82
N ASP A 368 38.04 16.83 -10.23
CA ASP A 368 38.70 15.54 -10.49
C ASP A 368 38.62 14.58 -9.29
N ALA A 369 38.77 15.10 -8.06
CA ALA A 369 38.69 14.28 -6.86
C ALA A 369 37.27 13.74 -6.60
N SER A 370 36.23 14.54 -6.78
CA SER A 370 34.84 14.09 -6.62
C SER A 370 34.41 13.16 -7.76
N VAL A 371 34.91 13.37 -8.98
CA VAL A 371 34.69 12.46 -10.10
C VAL A 371 35.32 11.09 -9.82
N ALA A 372 36.56 11.04 -9.31
CA ALA A 372 37.20 9.79 -8.91
C ALA A 372 36.42 9.05 -7.80
N GLN A 373 35.88 9.77 -6.80
CA GLN A 373 35.01 9.17 -5.77
C GLN A 373 33.72 8.60 -6.36
N ILE A 374 33.12 9.26 -7.36
CA ILE A 374 31.95 8.74 -8.08
C ILE A 374 32.30 7.49 -8.87
N ASP A 375 33.49 7.42 -9.49
CA ASP A 375 33.98 6.23 -10.17
C ASP A 375 34.09 5.04 -9.19
N GLU A 376 34.72 5.26 -8.03
CA GLU A 376 34.84 4.22 -6.99
C GLU A 376 33.45 3.76 -6.49
N LEU A 377 32.53 4.70 -6.26
CA LEU A 377 31.16 4.37 -5.84
C LEU A 377 30.43 3.56 -6.91
N ALA A 378 30.59 3.90 -8.19
CA ALA A 378 29.98 3.16 -9.30
C ALA A 378 30.52 1.73 -9.42
N GLU A 379 31.83 1.50 -9.11
CA GLU A 379 32.39 0.13 -9.03
C GLU A 379 31.81 -0.66 -7.86
N GLU A 380 31.64 -0.03 -6.70
CA GLU A 380 31.12 -0.68 -5.48
C GLU A 380 29.63 -1.02 -5.58
N LEU A 381 28.85 -0.24 -6.35
CA LEU A 381 27.42 -0.46 -6.54
C LEU A 381 27.08 -1.36 -7.73
N ALA A 382 28.00 -1.59 -8.66
CA ALA A 382 27.79 -2.48 -9.79
C ALA A 382 27.91 -3.94 -9.37
#